data_c0277704109ba33c3ec538a522ffed77
#
_entry.id   c0277704109ba33c3ec538a522ffed77
#
_cell.length_a   1.000
_cell.length_b   1.000
_cell.length_c   1.000
_cell.angle_alpha   90.00
_cell.angle_beta   90.00
_cell.angle_gamma   90.00
#
_symmetry.space_group_name_H-M   'P 1'
#
loop_
_entity.id
_entity.type
_entity.pdbx_description
1 polymer ?
#
loop_
_entity_poly.entity_id
_entity_poly.type
_entity_poly.pdbx_seq_one_letter_code
_entity_poly.pdbx_strand_id
1 'polypeptide(L)'
;MSNSQWHKLYALTVAAPPEVLFKLLSDMPNYDEWLPGSGQFGSTTDVEPYPVRLGSRYHDGQPDEPDKSWWGTVTGFQPPGSIDFHHTIHVKQLRATVDVHIHYSFELADAGERHTNINRWLVLDVTMPIIFRPIRRAITSAFDKENVRTMTAVTQYAEAHADLNPA
;
A
#
# COMPACT_ATOMS: atom_id res chain seq x y z
N MET A 1 24.35 -7.51 11.86
CA MET A 1 23.07 -7.03 11.28
C MET A 1 22.27 -6.29 12.35
N SER A 2 21.56 -5.24 12.00
CA SER A 2 20.65 -4.50 12.89
C SER A 2 19.25 -4.67 12.33
N ASN A 3 18.33 -5.12 13.16
CA ASN A 3 16.90 -5.13 12.84
C ASN A 3 16.24 -3.93 13.49
N SER A 4 15.34 -3.27 12.79
CA SER A 4 14.59 -2.15 13.33
C SER A 4 13.17 -2.11 12.73
N GLN A 5 12.20 -1.96 13.60
CA GLN A 5 10.81 -1.78 13.22
C GLN A 5 10.44 -0.29 13.26
N TRP A 6 9.66 0.13 12.29
CA TRP A 6 9.01 1.43 12.24
C TRP A 6 7.54 1.23 11.87
N HIS A 7 6.66 1.92 12.56
CA HIS A 7 5.22 1.83 12.31
C HIS A 7 4.59 3.21 12.31
N LYS A 8 3.55 3.37 11.53
CA LYS A 8 2.77 4.61 11.45
C LYS A 8 1.32 4.32 11.11
N LEU A 9 0.43 5.12 11.69
CA LEU A 9 -1.00 5.16 11.38
C LEU A 9 -1.30 6.42 10.59
N TYR A 10 -2.03 6.28 9.50
CA TYR A 10 -2.66 7.36 8.75
C TYR A 10 -4.17 7.18 8.90
N ALA A 11 -4.85 8.19 9.42
CA ALA A 11 -6.29 8.14 9.67
C ALA A 11 -6.95 9.39 9.11
N LEU A 12 -8.07 9.21 8.42
CA LEU A 12 -8.92 10.29 7.91
C LEU A 12 -10.34 9.80 7.67
N THR A 13 -11.27 10.74 7.44
CA THR A 13 -12.65 10.45 7.05
C THR A 13 -12.83 10.85 5.58
N VAL A 14 -13.45 9.96 4.80
CA VAL A 14 -13.69 10.11 3.37
C VAL A 14 -15.19 10.17 3.12
N ALA A 15 -15.64 11.09 2.27
CA ALA A 15 -17.05 11.22 1.88
C ALA A 15 -17.43 10.20 0.79
N ALA A 16 -17.28 8.91 1.12
CA ALA A 16 -17.66 7.77 0.29
C ALA A 16 -18.02 6.58 1.17
N PRO A 17 -18.93 5.68 0.73
CA PRO A 17 -19.25 4.44 1.45
C PRO A 17 -18.06 3.48 1.53
N PRO A 18 -17.98 2.60 2.57
CA PRO A 18 -16.92 1.62 2.71
C PRO A 18 -16.77 0.69 1.50
N GLU A 19 -17.88 0.32 0.86
CA GLU A 19 -17.91 -0.56 -0.31
C GLU A 19 -17.18 0.06 -1.52
N VAL A 20 -17.32 1.36 -1.71
CA VAL A 20 -16.62 2.11 -2.78
C VAL A 20 -15.12 2.09 -2.53
N LEU A 21 -14.70 2.42 -1.31
CA LEU A 21 -13.28 2.39 -0.92
C LEU A 21 -12.70 0.98 -1.01
N PHE A 22 -13.42 -0.03 -0.49
CA PHE A 22 -12.97 -1.42 -0.55
C PHE A 22 -12.80 -1.91 -1.99
N LYS A 23 -13.74 -1.55 -2.87
CA LYS A 23 -13.66 -1.88 -4.29
C LYS A 23 -12.41 -1.27 -4.93
N LEU A 24 -12.10 0.01 -4.67
CA LEU A 24 -10.88 0.66 -5.17
C LEU A 24 -9.63 -0.04 -4.67
N LEU A 25 -9.56 -0.36 -3.38
CA LEU A 25 -8.40 -1.00 -2.75
C LEU A 25 -8.21 -2.47 -3.17
N SER A 26 -9.26 -3.14 -3.63
CA SER A 26 -9.20 -4.53 -4.10
C SER A 26 -9.12 -4.65 -5.62
N ASP A 27 -9.34 -3.60 -6.38
CA ASP A 27 -9.25 -3.59 -7.84
C ASP A 27 -7.82 -3.23 -8.31
N MET A 28 -6.87 -4.05 -7.88
CA MET A 28 -5.43 -3.81 -8.04
C MET A 28 -4.97 -3.62 -9.50
N PRO A 29 -5.50 -4.35 -10.50
CA PRO A 29 -5.11 -4.14 -11.90
C PRO A 29 -5.41 -2.73 -12.43
N ASN A 30 -6.34 -2.02 -11.80
CA ASN A 30 -6.77 -0.67 -12.19
C ASN A 30 -6.26 0.42 -11.23
N TYR A 31 -5.21 0.14 -10.46
CA TYR A 31 -4.65 1.13 -9.54
C TYR A 31 -4.14 2.40 -10.24
N ASP A 32 -3.69 2.32 -11.47
CA ASP A 32 -3.26 3.45 -12.27
C ASP A 32 -4.37 4.47 -12.58
N GLU A 33 -5.66 4.09 -12.46
CA GLU A 33 -6.78 5.02 -12.60
C GLU A 33 -6.84 6.07 -11.47
N TRP A 34 -6.45 5.67 -10.25
CA TRP A 34 -6.55 6.54 -9.09
C TRP A 34 -5.21 6.80 -8.39
N LEU A 35 -4.20 5.93 -8.57
CA LEU A 35 -2.88 6.04 -7.98
C LEU A 35 -1.81 6.22 -9.07
N PRO A 36 -1.62 7.45 -9.57
CA PRO A 36 -0.63 7.70 -10.63
C PRO A 36 0.77 7.31 -10.17
N GLY A 37 1.60 6.88 -11.10
CA GLY A 37 2.98 6.47 -10.84
C GLY A 37 3.81 7.52 -10.12
N SER A 38 4.81 7.06 -9.39
CA SER A 38 5.76 7.87 -8.63
C SER A 38 7.18 7.30 -8.79
N GLY A 39 8.17 7.93 -8.13
CA GLY A 39 9.51 7.36 -8.05
C GLY A 39 9.61 6.08 -7.22
N GLN A 40 8.56 5.71 -6.48
CA GLN A 40 8.48 4.53 -5.62
C GLN A 40 7.49 3.48 -6.12
N PHE A 41 6.48 3.90 -6.87
CA PHE A 41 5.40 3.06 -7.39
C PHE A 41 5.11 3.41 -8.84
N GLY A 42 5.14 2.43 -9.73
CA GLY A 42 4.79 2.58 -11.14
C GLY A 42 3.40 2.03 -11.44
N SER A 43 3.24 0.74 -11.25
CA SER A 43 1.99 0.03 -11.54
C SER A 43 1.90 -1.26 -10.73
N THR A 44 0.68 -1.80 -10.61
CA THR A 44 0.44 -3.14 -10.09
C THR A 44 0.05 -4.06 -11.25
N THR A 45 0.74 -5.18 -11.39
CA THR A 45 0.54 -6.17 -12.46
C THR A 45 0.47 -7.58 -11.90
N ASP A 46 0.23 -8.57 -12.76
CA ASP A 46 0.31 -10.00 -12.44
C ASP A 46 -0.51 -10.42 -11.23
N VAL A 47 -1.70 -9.83 -11.08
CA VAL A 47 -2.60 -10.10 -9.94
C VAL A 47 -3.23 -11.47 -10.10
N GLU A 48 -2.85 -12.44 -9.24
CA GLU A 48 -3.34 -13.82 -9.30
C GLU A 48 -3.56 -14.41 -7.89
N PRO A 49 -4.73 -15.02 -7.61
CA PRO A 49 -5.94 -15.01 -8.44
C PRO A 49 -6.65 -13.66 -8.45
N TYR A 50 -7.35 -13.39 -9.55
CA TYR A 50 -8.27 -12.26 -9.67
C TYR A 50 -9.71 -12.79 -9.92
N PRO A 51 -10.76 -12.21 -9.33
CA PRO A 51 -10.76 -11.08 -8.41
C PRO A 51 -9.94 -11.33 -7.14
N VAL A 52 -9.42 -10.23 -6.58
CA VAL A 52 -8.55 -10.27 -5.39
C VAL A 52 -9.23 -10.97 -4.21
N ARG A 53 -8.48 -11.81 -3.51
CA ARG A 53 -8.89 -12.52 -2.31
C ARG A 53 -7.70 -12.82 -1.41
N LEU A 54 -7.94 -13.39 -0.25
CA LEU A 54 -6.86 -13.85 0.62
C LEU A 54 -5.88 -14.76 -0.13
N GLY A 55 -4.59 -14.44 -0.06
CA GLY A 55 -3.51 -15.15 -0.73
C GLY A 55 -3.26 -14.72 -2.18
N SER A 56 -4.01 -13.78 -2.75
CA SER A 56 -3.69 -13.21 -4.05
C SER A 56 -2.31 -12.58 -4.03
N ARG A 57 -1.53 -12.88 -5.07
CA ARG A 57 -0.20 -12.30 -5.29
C ARG A 57 -0.29 -11.25 -6.36
N TYR A 58 0.60 -10.29 -6.32
CA TYR A 58 0.67 -9.22 -7.28
C TYR A 58 2.10 -8.70 -7.38
N HIS A 59 2.39 -8.02 -8.47
CA HIS A 59 3.68 -7.45 -8.75
C HIS A 59 3.57 -5.93 -8.79
N ASP A 60 4.25 -5.25 -7.86
CA ASP A 60 4.37 -3.80 -7.84
C ASP A 60 5.74 -3.40 -8.39
N GLY A 61 5.76 -2.34 -9.16
CA GLY A 61 7.02 -1.81 -9.66
C GLY A 61 6.85 -0.96 -10.91
N GLN A 62 7.97 -0.62 -11.49
CA GLN A 62 8.01 0.06 -12.78
C GLN A 62 8.40 -0.96 -13.85
N PRO A 63 7.60 -1.15 -14.91
CA PRO A 63 7.86 -2.16 -15.93
C PRO A 63 9.26 -2.03 -16.57
N ASP A 64 9.76 -0.80 -16.70
CA ASP A 64 11.07 -0.51 -17.31
C ASP A 64 12.23 -0.51 -16.30
N GLU A 65 11.96 -0.71 -15.01
CA GLU A 65 12.95 -0.71 -13.94
C GLU A 65 12.80 -1.96 -13.04
N PRO A 66 13.23 -3.15 -13.51
CA PRO A 66 13.04 -4.41 -12.77
C PRO A 66 13.70 -4.41 -11.39
N ASP A 67 14.75 -3.62 -11.17
CA ASP A 67 15.39 -3.47 -9.87
C ASP A 67 14.55 -2.70 -8.86
N LYS A 68 13.48 -2.04 -9.31
CA LYS A 68 12.48 -1.34 -8.49
C LYS A 68 11.16 -2.09 -8.39
N SER A 69 11.13 -3.35 -8.75
CA SER A 69 9.93 -4.17 -8.74
C SER A 69 9.98 -5.24 -7.65
N TRP A 70 8.84 -5.59 -7.09
CA TRP A 70 8.73 -6.59 -6.03
C TRP A 70 7.36 -7.24 -5.98
N TRP A 71 7.33 -8.44 -5.42
CA TRP A 71 6.10 -9.19 -5.24
C TRP A 71 5.44 -8.86 -3.90
N GLY A 72 4.12 -8.71 -3.95
CA GLY A 72 3.26 -8.59 -2.80
C GLY A 72 2.28 -9.77 -2.67
N THR A 73 1.66 -9.87 -1.51
CA THR A 73 0.63 -10.86 -1.20
C THR A 73 -0.45 -10.23 -0.35
N VAL A 74 -1.70 -10.52 -0.66
CA VAL A 74 -2.86 -10.17 0.18
C VAL A 74 -2.91 -11.11 1.37
N THR A 75 -2.68 -10.61 2.57
CA THR A 75 -2.56 -11.38 3.82
C THR A 75 -3.80 -11.32 4.71
N GLY A 76 -4.71 -10.38 4.45
CA GLY A 76 -6.03 -10.27 5.05
C GLY A 76 -7.05 -9.76 4.03
N PHE A 77 -8.28 -10.28 4.08
CA PHE A 77 -9.34 -9.90 3.13
C PHE A 77 -10.71 -10.08 3.76
N GLN A 78 -11.33 -8.99 4.20
CA GLN A 78 -12.63 -8.97 4.90
C GLN A 78 -13.52 -7.85 4.34
N PRO A 79 -14.17 -8.07 3.19
CA PRO A 79 -15.04 -7.07 2.57
C PRO A 79 -16.24 -6.67 3.45
N PRO A 80 -16.64 -5.40 3.50
CA PRO A 80 -15.93 -4.23 2.99
C PRO A 80 -15.02 -3.58 4.04
N GLY A 81 -14.69 -4.29 5.13
CA GLY A 81 -14.10 -3.72 6.35
C GLY A 81 -12.58 -3.65 6.34
N SER A 82 -11.86 -4.61 5.75
CA SER A 82 -10.40 -4.55 5.76
C SER A 82 -9.72 -5.33 4.64
N ILE A 83 -8.54 -4.85 4.27
CA ILE A 83 -7.62 -5.54 3.36
C ILE A 83 -6.17 -5.30 3.81
N ASP A 84 -5.39 -6.40 3.93
CA ASP A 84 -4.01 -6.37 4.39
C ASP A 84 -3.06 -6.89 3.33
N PHE A 85 -1.86 -6.32 3.30
CA PHE A 85 -0.85 -6.62 2.30
C PHE A 85 0.52 -6.82 2.93
N HIS A 86 1.33 -7.65 2.32
CA HIS A 86 2.72 -7.88 2.69
C HIS A 86 3.62 -7.85 1.46
N HIS A 87 4.71 -7.10 1.54
CA HIS A 87 5.79 -7.06 0.54
C HIS A 87 7.13 -7.39 1.17
N THR A 88 8.01 -7.96 0.37
CA THR A 88 9.42 -8.10 0.72
C THR A 88 10.26 -7.46 -0.39
N ILE A 89 11.08 -6.50 0.00
CA ILE A 89 12.00 -5.80 -0.92
C ILE A 89 13.43 -6.14 -0.51
N HIS A 90 14.22 -6.57 -1.49
CA HIS A 90 15.64 -6.82 -1.33
C HIS A 90 16.43 -5.80 -2.11
N VAL A 91 17.10 -4.88 -1.42
CA VAL A 91 17.94 -3.86 -2.06
C VAL A 91 19.39 -4.24 -1.90
N LYS A 92 20.08 -4.48 -3.01
CA LYS A 92 21.54 -4.70 -3.05
C LYS A 92 22.24 -3.36 -3.07
N GLN A 93 23.06 -3.08 -2.07
CA GLN A 93 23.84 -1.85 -2.02
C GLN A 93 25.26 -2.12 -1.51
N LEU A 94 26.30 -1.74 -2.30
CA LEU A 94 27.71 -1.85 -1.95
C LEU A 94 28.11 -3.23 -1.38
N ARG A 95 27.71 -4.32 -2.04
CA ARG A 95 27.95 -5.71 -1.63
C ARG A 95 27.24 -6.15 -0.36
N ALA A 96 26.22 -5.42 0.08
CA ALA A 96 25.35 -5.81 1.18
C ALA A 96 23.88 -5.83 0.73
N THR A 97 23.07 -6.62 1.42
CA THR A 97 21.62 -6.66 1.20
C THR A 97 20.94 -5.88 2.33
N VAL A 98 20.01 -5.06 1.96
CA VAL A 98 19.03 -4.44 2.86
C VAL A 98 17.70 -5.11 2.59
N ASP A 99 17.14 -5.78 3.60
CA ASP A 99 15.83 -6.42 3.50
C ASP A 99 14.79 -5.54 4.17
N VAL A 100 13.72 -5.23 3.44
CA VAL A 100 12.59 -4.46 3.95
C VAL A 100 11.35 -5.31 3.81
N HIS A 101 10.75 -5.68 4.94
CA HIS A 101 9.43 -6.28 4.99
C HIS A 101 8.42 -5.18 5.27
N ILE A 102 7.41 -5.09 4.41
CA ILE A 102 6.38 -4.08 4.48
C ILE A 102 5.06 -4.78 4.73
N HIS A 103 4.44 -4.46 5.86
CA HIS A 103 3.07 -4.84 6.14
C HIS A 103 2.22 -3.57 6.16
N TYR A 104 1.15 -3.55 5.40
CA TYR A 104 0.18 -2.48 5.48
C TYR A 104 -1.23 -3.02 5.41
N SER A 105 -2.13 -2.37 6.15
CA SER A 105 -3.54 -2.69 6.19
C SER A 105 -4.37 -1.44 6.00
N PHE A 106 -5.53 -1.63 5.40
CA PHE A 106 -6.61 -0.65 5.39
C PHE A 106 -7.76 -1.21 6.22
N GLU A 107 -8.20 -0.44 7.19
CA GLU A 107 -9.40 -0.69 7.98
C GLU A 107 -10.43 0.38 7.62
N LEU A 108 -11.62 -0.05 7.25
CA LEU A 108 -12.72 0.80 6.79
C LEU A 108 -13.88 0.64 7.76
N ALA A 109 -14.30 1.72 8.37
CA ALA A 109 -15.45 1.74 9.28
C ALA A 109 -16.47 2.77 8.82
N ASP A 110 -17.72 2.34 8.69
CA ASP A 110 -18.83 3.24 8.38
C ASP A 110 -18.90 4.36 9.42
N ALA A 111 -18.93 5.60 8.97
CA ALA A 111 -19.04 6.80 9.79
C ALA A 111 -20.41 7.48 9.67
N GLY A 112 -21.36 6.84 8.98
CA GLY A 112 -22.69 7.38 8.70
C GLY A 112 -22.71 8.40 7.57
N GLU A 113 -23.90 8.71 7.06
CA GLU A 113 -24.11 9.71 6.01
C GLU A 113 -23.20 9.53 4.78
N ARG A 114 -22.92 8.27 4.39
CA ARG A 114 -22.03 7.91 3.28
C ARG A 114 -20.57 8.34 3.50
N HIS A 115 -20.12 8.36 4.73
CA HIS A 115 -18.73 8.60 5.08
C HIS A 115 -18.08 7.33 5.63
N THR A 116 -16.78 7.23 5.42
CA THR A 116 -15.96 6.12 5.93
C THR A 116 -14.76 6.68 6.69
N ASN A 117 -14.55 6.17 7.90
CA ASN A 117 -13.27 6.33 8.57
C ASN A 117 -12.30 5.30 8.00
N ILE A 118 -11.22 5.77 7.40
CA ILE A 118 -10.16 4.93 6.87
C ILE A 118 -8.91 5.03 7.75
N ASN A 119 -8.44 3.90 8.23
CA ASN A 119 -7.18 3.74 8.92
C ASN A 119 -6.23 2.94 8.04
N ARG A 120 -5.05 3.48 7.76
CA ARG A 120 -3.97 2.75 7.10
C ARG A 120 -2.82 2.58 8.07
N TRP A 121 -2.58 1.35 8.48
CA TRP A 121 -1.42 0.95 9.26
C TRP A 121 -0.27 0.58 8.33
N LEU A 122 0.92 1.08 8.66
CA LEU A 122 2.15 0.72 7.97
C LEU A 122 3.18 0.26 8.98
N VAL A 123 3.72 -0.93 8.76
CA VAL A 123 4.82 -1.49 9.55
C VAL A 123 5.97 -1.84 8.60
N LEU A 124 7.15 -1.30 8.87
CA LEU A 124 8.37 -1.60 8.15
C LEU A 124 9.34 -2.31 9.08
N ASP A 125 9.72 -3.53 8.73
CA ASP A 125 10.81 -4.26 9.36
C ASP A 125 12.04 -4.19 8.45
N VAL A 126 13.06 -3.44 8.89
CA VAL A 126 14.25 -3.18 8.10
C VAL A 126 15.45 -3.89 8.71
N THR A 127 16.01 -4.83 7.98
CA THR A 127 17.26 -5.54 8.33
C THR A 127 18.39 -5.04 7.46
N MET A 128 19.42 -4.49 8.08
CA MET A 128 20.59 -3.94 7.38
C MET A 128 21.89 -4.06 8.17
N PRO A 129 23.06 -4.06 7.50
CA PRO A 129 24.34 -3.87 8.18
C PRO A 129 24.39 -2.56 8.97
N ILE A 130 25.08 -2.58 10.12
CA ILE A 130 25.13 -1.42 11.05
C ILE A 130 25.63 -0.14 10.37
N ILE A 131 26.53 -0.26 9.40
CA ILE A 131 27.10 0.87 8.67
C ILE A 131 26.05 1.65 7.84
N PHE A 132 24.91 1.01 7.51
CA PHE A 132 23.82 1.64 6.75
C PHE A 132 22.72 2.25 7.63
N ARG A 133 22.86 2.23 8.94
CA ARG A 133 21.89 2.85 9.87
C ARG A 133 21.47 4.28 9.51
N PRO A 134 22.37 5.17 9.02
CA PRO A 134 21.96 6.52 8.61
C PRO A 134 20.93 6.54 7.48
N ILE A 135 20.96 5.54 6.58
CA ILE A 135 20.04 5.43 5.44
C ILE A 135 18.61 5.12 5.88
N ARG A 136 18.40 4.53 7.07
CA ARG A 136 17.09 4.17 7.59
C ARG A 136 16.09 5.33 7.56
N ARG A 137 16.54 6.54 7.95
CA ARG A 137 15.67 7.73 7.93
C ARG A 137 15.21 8.08 6.52
N ALA A 138 16.06 7.90 5.53
CA ALA A 138 15.70 8.14 4.13
C ALA A 138 14.66 7.10 3.66
N ILE A 139 14.84 5.83 4.02
CA ILE A 139 13.89 4.76 3.71
C ILE A 139 12.52 5.08 4.33
N THR A 140 12.44 5.29 5.64
CA THR A 140 11.16 5.56 6.31
C THR A 140 10.50 6.85 5.81
N SER A 141 11.29 7.89 5.49
CA SER A 141 10.75 9.14 4.92
C SER A 141 10.18 8.94 3.50
N ALA A 142 10.81 8.08 2.68
CA ALA A 142 10.31 7.77 1.35
C ALA A 142 8.95 7.04 1.45
N PHE A 143 8.86 6.03 2.32
CA PHE A 143 7.60 5.33 2.58
C PHE A 143 6.51 6.24 3.18
N ASP A 144 6.88 7.14 4.09
CA ASP A 144 5.92 8.09 4.66
C ASP A 144 5.30 8.99 3.58
N LYS A 145 6.12 9.56 2.71
CA LYS A 145 5.66 10.39 1.59
C LYS A 145 4.75 9.62 0.65
N GLU A 146 5.11 8.38 0.31
CA GLU A 146 4.33 7.53 -0.56
C GLU A 146 2.97 7.18 0.06
N ASN A 147 2.93 6.92 1.37
CA ASN A 147 1.69 6.64 2.07
C ASN A 147 0.77 7.86 2.14
N VAL A 148 1.31 9.05 2.40
CA VAL A 148 0.52 10.30 2.35
C VAL A 148 -0.06 10.51 0.95
N ARG A 149 0.74 10.29 -0.10
CA ARG A 149 0.28 10.36 -1.50
C ARG A 149 -0.86 9.38 -1.78
N THR A 150 -0.70 8.12 -1.37
CA THR A 150 -1.72 7.07 -1.56
C THR A 150 -3.03 7.44 -0.84
N MET A 151 -2.95 7.89 0.42
CA MET A 151 -4.13 8.30 1.18
C MET A 151 -4.83 9.50 0.53
N THR A 152 -4.08 10.46 0.01
CA THR A 152 -4.64 11.61 -0.71
C THR A 152 -5.32 11.17 -2.00
N ALA A 153 -4.68 10.31 -2.78
CA ALA A 153 -5.20 9.85 -4.07
C ALA A 153 -6.48 9.03 -3.91
N VAL A 154 -6.50 8.05 -2.99
CA VAL A 154 -7.70 7.23 -2.75
C VAL A 154 -8.87 8.06 -2.25
N THR A 155 -8.62 9.06 -1.39
CA THR A 155 -9.65 9.97 -0.90
C THR A 155 -10.26 10.77 -2.04
N GLN A 156 -9.43 11.48 -2.80
CA GLN A 156 -9.89 12.33 -3.90
C GLN A 156 -10.67 11.54 -4.95
N TYR A 157 -10.18 10.35 -5.31
CA TYR A 157 -10.86 9.52 -6.29
C TYR A 157 -12.18 8.96 -5.77
N ALA A 158 -12.21 8.46 -4.53
CA ALA A 158 -13.41 7.91 -3.93
C ALA A 158 -14.51 8.97 -3.76
N GLU A 159 -14.16 10.17 -3.31
CA GLU A 159 -15.11 11.28 -3.16
C GLU A 159 -15.66 11.75 -4.51
N ALA A 160 -14.83 11.82 -5.55
CA ALA A 160 -15.26 12.18 -6.90
C ALA A 160 -16.20 11.15 -7.54
N HIS A 161 -16.12 9.88 -7.09
CA HIS A 161 -16.87 8.76 -7.67
C HIS A 161 -17.90 8.14 -6.71
N ALA A 162 -18.12 8.73 -5.55
CA ALA A 162 -19.04 8.23 -4.54
C ALA A 162 -20.47 8.04 -5.04
N ASP A 163 -20.91 8.84 -6.01
CA ASP A 163 -22.26 8.79 -6.58
C ASP A 163 -22.39 7.86 -7.79
N LEU A 164 -21.27 7.39 -8.36
CA LEU A 164 -21.28 6.54 -9.55
C LEU A 164 -21.57 5.07 -9.25
N ASN A 165 -21.65 4.68 -7.97
CA ASN A 165 -21.95 3.31 -7.56
C ASN A 165 -23.07 3.33 -6.50
N PRO A 166 -24.33 3.63 -6.87
CA PRO A 166 -25.45 3.34 -5.98
C PRO A 166 -25.52 1.83 -5.78
N ALA A 167 -25.60 1.40 -4.53
CA ALA A 167 -25.76 0.01 -4.11
C ALA A 167 -26.98 -0.67 -4.80
#